data_5ca6eb5b61163077395797987d3b59d7
#
_entry.id   5ca6eb5b61163077395797987d3b59d7
#
_cell.length_a   1.000
_cell.length_b   1.000
_cell.length_c   1.000
_cell.angle_alpha   90.00
_cell.angle_beta   90.00
_cell.angle_gamma   90.00
#
_symmetry.space_group_name_H-M   'P 1'
#
loop_
_entity.id
_entity.type
_entity.pdbx_description
1 polymer ?
#
loop_
_entity_poly.entity_id
_entity_poly.type
_entity_poly.pdbx_seq_one_letter_code
_entity_poly.pdbx_strand_id
1 'polypeptide(L)'
;AKWYEPAKDAIDRLVLGEVEKTPGLVDELNTYEQIDYTPFDPSTKKTSSIVTSSKGTTCEVAKGAPQVVLDMCSTCKAEVREAVNDKISELAERGIRSLGIARQVEGDERGWVWLGILTFTDPPRHDTKDTIEKANLLGVDVKMITGDQVAIAKETCFQLGEFSDYFFV
;
A
#
# COMPACT_ATOMS: atom_id res chain seq x y z
N ALA A 1 6.85 -9.31 -2.30
CA ALA A 1 6.10 -10.19 -3.21
C ALA A 1 6.94 -11.41 -3.57
N LYS A 2 6.34 -12.56 -3.61
CA LYS A 2 6.95 -13.75 -4.19
C LYS A 2 6.64 -13.73 -5.69
N TRP A 3 7.57 -13.21 -6.51
CA TRP A 3 7.34 -13.07 -7.96
C TRP A 3 7.45 -14.38 -8.75
N TYR A 4 8.05 -15.43 -8.17
CA TYR A 4 8.16 -16.77 -8.76
C TYR A 4 6.98 -17.71 -8.40
N GLU A 5 6.07 -17.26 -7.53
CA GLU A 5 4.80 -17.92 -7.25
C GLU A 5 3.67 -17.02 -7.72
N PRO A 6 2.52 -17.56 -8.15
CA PRO A 6 1.37 -16.71 -8.48
C PRO A 6 1.03 -15.79 -7.31
N ALA A 7 1.04 -14.49 -7.54
CA ALA A 7 0.72 -13.52 -6.51
C ALA A 7 -0.72 -13.74 -6.02
N LYS A 8 -0.89 -14.07 -4.75
CA LYS A 8 -2.20 -14.28 -4.10
C LYS A 8 -2.81 -12.97 -3.64
N ASP A 9 -1.97 -12.04 -3.24
CA ASP A 9 -2.35 -10.70 -2.76
C ASP A 9 -2.66 -9.76 -3.93
N ALA A 10 -3.74 -8.98 -3.82
CA ALA A 10 -4.17 -8.05 -4.87
C ALA A 10 -3.14 -6.95 -5.13
N ILE A 11 -2.48 -6.45 -4.07
CA ILE A 11 -1.45 -5.42 -4.16
C ILE A 11 -0.22 -5.96 -4.90
N ASP A 12 0.20 -7.19 -4.58
CA ASP A 12 1.32 -7.83 -5.25
C ASP A 12 1.03 -8.05 -6.75
N ARG A 13 -0.20 -8.42 -7.09
CA ARG A 13 -0.62 -8.54 -8.50
C ARG A 13 -0.58 -7.21 -9.24
N LEU A 14 -1.02 -6.12 -8.60
CA LEU A 14 -0.94 -4.78 -9.20
C LEU A 14 0.51 -4.37 -9.45
N VAL A 15 1.40 -4.55 -8.48
CA VAL A 15 2.82 -4.20 -8.61
C VAL A 15 3.49 -5.03 -9.70
N LEU A 16 3.27 -6.34 -9.73
CA LEU A 16 3.83 -7.21 -10.77
C LEU A 16 3.28 -6.86 -12.15
N GLY A 17 2.00 -6.53 -12.26
CA GLY A 17 1.41 -6.07 -13.52
C GLY A 17 2.04 -4.78 -14.06
N GLU A 18 2.48 -3.86 -13.18
CA GLU A 18 3.23 -2.66 -13.61
C GLU A 18 4.68 -3.01 -14.00
N VAL A 19 5.32 -3.95 -13.32
CA VAL A 19 6.64 -4.47 -13.69
C VAL A 19 6.60 -5.09 -15.09
N GLU A 20 5.58 -5.92 -15.40
CA GLU A 20 5.40 -6.56 -16.69
C GLU A 20 5.21 -5.57 -17.85
N LYS A 21 4.58 -4.42 -17.59
CA LYS A 21 4.38 -3.35 -18.57
C LYS A 21 5.66 -2.53 -18.85
N THR A 22 6.64 -2.62 -17.97
CA THR A 22 7.86 -1.81 -18.06
C THR A 22 8.99 -2.62 -18.71
N PRO A 23 9.46 -2.25 -19.90
CA PRO A 23 10.49 -3.00 -20.61
C PRO A 23 11.76 -3.20 -19.79
N GLY A 24 12.24 -4.43 -19.72
CA GLY A 24 13.48 -4.81 -19.02
C GLY A 24 13.35 -5.03 -17.50
N LEU A 25 12.28 -4.60 -16.85
CA LEU A 25 12.14 -4.78 -15.39
C LEU A 25 11.92 -6.25 -14.99
N VAL A 26 11.25 -7.04 -15.83
CA VAL A 26 11.09 -8.49 -15.59
C VAL A 26 12.45 -9.18 -15.60
N ASP A 27 13.29 -8.86 -16.60
CA ASP A 27 14.62 -9.43 -16.72
C ASP A 27 15.49 -9.01 -15.52
N GLU A 28 15.41 -7.76 -15.11
CA GLU A 28 16.11 -7.28 -13.92
C GLU A 28 15.62 -7.99 -12.65
N LEU A 29 14.31 -8.13 -12.46
CA LEU A 29 13.73 -8.83 -11.32
C LEU A 29 14.22 -10.28 -11.25
N ASN A 30 14.32 -10.96 -12.39
CA ASN A 30 14.81 -12.34 -12.47
C ASN A 30 16.31 -12.49 -12.12
N THR A 31 17.06 -11.40 -11.99
CA THR A 31 18.45 -11.43 -11.49
C THR A 31 18.55 -11.51 -9.98
N TYR A 32 17.43 -11.37 -9.26
CA TYR A 32 17.39 -11.44 -7.81
C TYR A 32 16.87 -12.80 -7.35
N GLU A 33 17.45 -13.29 -6.27
CA GLU A 33 16.98 -14.45 -5.53
C GLU A 33 16.35 -14.00 -4.21
N GLN A 34 15.18 -14.51 -3.91
CA GLN A 34 14.51 -14.25 -2.62
C GLN A 34 15.00 -15.25 -1.57
N ILE A 35 15.67 -14.73 -0.55
CA ILE A 35 16.24 -15.53 0.54
C ILE A 35 15.21 -15.74 1.65
N ASP A 36 14.46 -14.68 1.99
CA ASP A 36 13.46 -14.72 3.07
C ASP A 36 12.27 -13.83 2.76
N TYR A 37 11.15 -14.15 3.38
CA TYR A 37 9.90 -13.39 3.21
C TYR A 37 9.11 -13.36 4.51
N THR A 38 8.89 -12.16 5.04
CA THR A 38 8.01 -11.91 6.16
C THR A 38 6.64 -11.44 5.62
N PRO A 39 5.57 -12.24 5.78
CA PRO A 39 4.24 -11.89 5.31
C PRO A 39 3.69 -10.68 6.08
N PHE A 40 2.58 -10.12 5.57
CA PHE A 40 1.90 -9.02 6.24
C PHE A 40 1.43 -9.44 7.63
N ASP A 41 1.75 -8.61 8.60
CA ASP A 41 1.29 -8.70 9.99
C ASP A 41 0.53 -7.42 10.36
N PRO A 42 -0.75 -7.52 10.76
CA PRO A 42 -1.55 -6.36 11.18
C PRO A 42 -0.94 -5.57 12.35
N SER A 43 -0.18 -6.20 13.22
CA SER A 43 0.47 -5.53 14.36
C SER A 43 1.63 -4.63 13.92
N THR A 44 2.43 -5.09 12.96
CA THR A 44 3.57 -4.34 12.41
C THR A 44 3.20 -3.52 11.18
N LYS A 45 2.03 -3.78 10.58
CA LYS A 45 1.50 -3.10 9.38
C LYS A 45 2.47 -3.05 8.20
N LYS A 46 3.31 -4.07 8.07
CA LYS A 46 4.30 -4.16 7.00
C LYS A 46 4.54 -5.60 6.52
N THR A 47 5.16 -5.70 5.36
CA THR A 47 5.69 -6.92 4.77
C THR A 47 7.15 -6.65 4.42
N SER A 48 8.05 -7.60 4.61
CA SER A 48 9.44 -7.47 4.15
C SER A 48 9.95 -8.71 3.43
N SER A 49 11.04 -8.55 2.70
CA SER A 49 11.72 -9.65 2.03
C SER A 49 13.20 -9.36 1.92
N ILE A 50 14.01 -10.39 2.14
CA ILE A 50 15.45 -10.36 1.90
C ILE A 50 15.71 -10.93 0.52
N VAL A 51 16.40 -10.16 -0.32
CA VAL A 51 16.74 -10.54 -1.69
C VAL A 51 18.23 -10.35 -1.95
N THR A 52 18.81 -11.23 -2.75
CA THR A 52 20.20 -11.13 -3.19
C THR A 52 20.25 -11.03 -4.70
N SER A 53 20.99 -10.06 -5.21
CA SER A 53 21.22 -9.90 -6.64
C SER A 53 22.24 -10.92 -7.16
N SER A 54 22.24 -11.18 -8.46
CA SER A 54 23.26 -12.03 -9.13
C SER A 54 24.71 -11.50 -8.95
N LYS A 55 24.86 -10.23 -8.53
CA LYS A 55 26.16 -9.61 -8.20
C LYS A 55 26.57 -9.81 -6.74
N GLY A 56 25.80 -10.57 -5.95
CA GLY A 56 26.08 -10.83 -4.54
C GLY A 56 25.69 -9.71 -3.58
N THR A 57 24.97 -8.69 -4.02
CA THR A 57 24.46 -7.65 -3.12
C THR A 57 23.16 -8.10 -2.49
N THR A 58 23.14 -8.18 -1.16
CA THR A 58 21.95 -8.51 -0.38
C THR A 58 21.25 -7.23 0.10
N CYS A 59 19.93 -7.18 0.00
CA CYS A 59 19.14 -6.11 0.57
C CYS A 59 17.84 -6.65 1.16
N GLU A 60 17.37 -5.99 2.20
CA GLU A 60 16.01 -6.14 2.70
C GLU A 60 15.14 -5.04 2.11
N VAL A 61 13.97 -5.42 1.61
CA VAL A 61 12.95 -4.49 1.08
C VAL A 61 11.70 -4.60 1.94
N ALA A 62 11.05 -3.47 2.20
CA ALA A 62 9.82 -3.43 2.97
C ALA A 62 8.77 -2.57 2.27
N LYS A 63 7.50 -3.01 2.38
CA LYS A 63 6.31 -2.24 2.05
C LYS A 63 5.32 -2.29 3.20
N GLY A 64 4.58 -1.22 3.43
CA GLY A 64 3.60 -1.18 4.51
C GLY A 64 2.93 0.17 4.66
N ALA A 65 2.27 0.36 5.81
CA ALA A 65 1.70 1.67 6.13
C ALA A 65 2.78 2.75 6.02
N PRO A 66 2.54 3.84 5.28
CA PRO A 66 3.60 4.80 4.94
C PRO A 66 4.31 5.36 6.17
N GLN A 67 3.57 5.68 7.25
CA GLN A 67 4.14 6.19 8.49
C GLN A 67 5.08 5.17 9.14
N VAL A 68 4.68 3.89 9.18
CA VAL A 68 5.50 2.82 9.76
C VAL A 68 6.81 2.64 8.98
N VAL A 69 6.73 2.61 7.64
CA VAL A 69 7.91 2.46 6.79
C VAL A 69 8.81 3.70 6.86
N LEU A 70 8.22 4.90 6.94
CA LEU A 70 8.96 6.15 7.09
C LEU A 70 9.71 6.20 8.44
N ASP A 71 9.13 5.66 9.51
CA ASP A 71 9.74 5.60 10.84
C ASP A 71 10.94 4.64 10.89
N MET A 72 10.96 3.60 10.04
CA MET A 72 12.14 2.75 9.87
C MET A 72 13.33 3.53 9.29
N CYS A 73 13.07 4.58 8.50
CA CYS A 73 14.07 5.38 7.79
C CYS A 73 14.61 6.50 8.70
N SER A 74 15.44 6.14 9.68
CA SER A 74 15.98 7.08 10.69
C SER A 74 16.82 8.22 10.10
N THR A 75 17.44 8.00 8.93
CA THR A 75 18.24 9.00 8.22
C THR A 75 17.43 9.95 7.34
N CYS A 76 16.10 9.73 7.25
CA CYS A 76 15.22 10.59 6.48
C CYS A 76 15.12 11.99 7.14
N LYS A 77 15.43 13.04 6.36
CA LYS A 77 15.39 14.42 6.84
C LYS A 77 13.96 14.85 7.23
N ALA A 78 13.84 15.78 8.16
CA ALA A 78 12.56 16.26 8.66
C ALA A 78 11.68 16.85 7.55
N GLU A 79 12.24 17.60 6.62
CA GLU A 79 11.52 18.20 5.50
C GLU A 79 10.93 17.13 4.55
N VAL A 80 11.66 16.01 4.36
CA VAL A 80 11.16 14.89 3.56
C VAL A 80 10.02 14.18 4.28
N ARG A 81 10.12 14.02 5.61
CA ARG A 81 9.04 13.42 6.42
C ARG A 81 7.77 14.24 6.36
N GLU A 82 7.88 15.56 6.47
CA GLU A 82 6.76 16.50 6.37
C GLU A 82 6.11 16.40 4.98
N ALA A 83 6.90 16.53 3.91
CA ALA A 83 6.39 16.43 2.54
C ALA A 83 5.73 15.08 2.23
N VAL A 84 6.25 13.97 2.79
CA VAL A 84 5.63 12.64 2.64
C VAL A 84 4.29 12.58 3.36
N ASN A 85 4.20 13.10 4.60
CA ASN A 85 2.96 13.12 5.37
C ASN A 85 1.88 13.99 4.70
N ASP A 86 2.26 15.15 4.17
CA ASP A 86 1.34 16.02 3.42
C ASP A 86 0.81 15.31 2.18
N LYS A 87 1.70 14.60 1.45
CA LYS A 87 1.30 13.84 0.27
C LYS A 87 0.37 12.67 0.59
N ILE A 88 0.60 11.98 1.70
CA ILE A 88 -0.28 10.90 2.17
C ILE A 88 -1.67 11.46 2.49
N SER A 89 -1.73 12.61 3.15
CA SER A 89 -2.99 13.29 3.48
C SER A 89 -3.75 13.72 2.24
N GLU A 90 -3.08 14.36 1.28
CA GLU A 90 -3.66 14.74 -0.02
C GLU A 90 -4.23 13.52 -0.77
N LEU A 91 -3.49 12.41 -0.80
CA LEU A 91 -3.93 11.17 -1.45
C LEU A 91 -5.16 10.59 -0.75
N ALA A 92 -5.16 10.56 0.58
CA ALA A 92 -6.26 10.04 1.37
C ALA A 92 -7.56 10.85 1.19
N GLU A 93 -7.46 12.17 1.10
CA GLU A 93 -8.61 13.07 0.79
C GLU A 93 -9.23 12.79 -0.59
N ARG A 94 -8.46 12.19 -1.50
CA ARG A 94 -8.92 11.77 -2.83
C ARG A 94 -9.33 10.29 -2.88
N GLY A 95 -9.46 9.63 -1.73
CA GLY A 95 -9.80 8.21 -1.65
C GLY A 95 -8.69 7.26 -2.14
N ILE A 96 -7.46 7.77 -2.29
CA ILE A 96 -6.33 6.99 -2.83
C ILE A 96 -5.57 6.36 -1.66
N ARG A 97 -5.49 5.04 -1.66
CA ARG A 97 -4.66 4.29 -0.72
C ARG A 97 -3.19 4.39 -1.10
N SER A 98 -2.33 4.38 -0.09
CA SER A 98 -0.88 4.47 -0.28
C SER A 98 -0.12 3.48 0.59
N LEU A 99 1.00 2.97 0.06
CA LEU A 99 1.98 2.17 0.78
C LEU A 99 3.34 2.84 0.69
N GLY A 100 4.05 2.89 1.81
CA GLY A 100 5.46 3.29 1.85
C GLY A 100 6.36 2.13 1.41
N ILE A 101 7.44 2.46 0.72
CA ILE A 101 8.47 1.51 0.28
C ILE A 101 9.82 1.98 0.79
N ALA A 102 10.57 1.07 1.38
CA ALA A 102 11.95 1.31 1.80
C ALA A 102 12.82 0.09 1.52
N ARG A 103 14.14 0.31 1.49
CA ARG A 103 15.14 -0.75 1.43
C ARG A 103 16.28 -0.49 2.38
N GLN A 104 16.92 -1.57 2.81
CA GLN A 104 18.20 -1.55 3.51
C GLN A 104 19.17 -2.45 2.75
N VAL A 105 20.37 -1.93 2.42
CA VAL A 105 21.43 -2.70 1.77
C VAL A 105 22.38 -3.19 2.84
N GLU A 106 22.78 -4.46 2.78
CA GLU A 106 23.76 -5.03 3.71
C GLU A 106 25.09 -4.28 3.63
N GLY A 107 25.62 -3.88 4.79
CA GLY A 107 26.86 -3.10 4.89
C GLY A 107 26.71 -1.59 4.60
N ASP A 108 25.52 -1.10 4.32
CA ASP A 108 25.23 0.33 4.15
C ASP A 108 24.91 0.96 5.50
N GLU A 109 25.76 1.88 5.98
CA GLU A 109 25.59 2.56 7.27
C GLU A 109 24.35 3.46 7.34
N ARG A 110 23.73 3.79 6.20
CA ARG A 110 22.49 4.57 6.14
C ARG A 110 21.27 3.81 6.72
N GLY A 111 21.37 2.50 6.86
CA GLY A 111 20.27 1.65 7.29
C GLY A 111 19.10 1.67 6.28
N TRP A 112 17.88 1.81 6.79
CA TRP A 112 16.69 1.88 5.93
C TRP A 112 16.62 3.21 5.17
N VAL A 113 16.48 3.10 3.85
CA VAL A 113 16.37 4.23 2.92
C VAL A 113 14.97 4.25 2.34
N TRP A 114 14.28 5.36 2.51
CA TRP A 114 12.96 5.61 1.90
C TRP A 114 13.08 5.69 0.38
N LEU A 115 12.24 4.94 -0.33
CA LEU A 115 12.22 4.91 -1.79
C LEU A 115 11.03 5.69 -2.38
N GLY A 116 9.88 5.70 -1.68
CA GLY A 116 8.71 6.41 -2.18
C GLY A 116 7.40 5.82 -1.72
N ILE A 117 6.33 6.26 -2.39
CA ILE A 117 4.95 5.87 -2.13
C ILE A 117 4.41 5.12 -3.35
N LEU A 118 3.82 3.95 -3.14
CA LEU A 118 2.95 3.30 -4.10
C LEU A 118 1.52 3.72 -3.84
N THR A 119 0.82 4.13 -4.89
CA THR A 119 -0.58 4.54 -4.81
C THR A 119 -1.47 3.55 -5.55
N PHE A 120 -2.65 3.29 -5.00
CA PHE A 120 -3.65 2.46 -5.64
C PHE A 120 -5.06 2.88 -5.22
N THR A 121 -6.02 2.64 -6.10
CA THR A 121 -7.43 2.86 -5.85
C THR A 121 -8.16 1.52 -5.84
N ASP A 122 -9.13 1.41 -4.96
CA ASP A 122 -10.05 0.28 -4.89
C ASP A 122 -11.47 0.85 -5.04
N PRO A 123 -11.90 1.09 -6.29
CA PRO A 123 -13.18 1.74 -6.53
C PRO A 123 -14.33 0.83 -6.08
N PRO A 124 -15.41 1.39 -5.54
CA PRO A 124 -16.61 0.64 -5.27
C PRO A 124 -17.10 -0.10 -6.53
N ARG A 125 -17.75 -1.24 -6.34
CA ARG A 125 -18.38 -1.94 -7.46
C ARG A 125 -19.48 -1.06 -8.07
N HIS A 126 -19.69 -1.19 -9.37
CA HIS A 126 -20.61 -0.36 -10.16
C HIS A 126 -22.05 -0.41 -9.66
N ASP A 127 -22.46 -1.51 -9.02
CA ASP A 127 -23.82 -1.76 -8.51
C ASP A 127 -24.01 -1.37 -7.04
N THR A 128 -22.94 -0.97 -6.34
CA THR A 128 -22.97 -0.72 -4.89
C THR A 128 -23.90 0.45 -4.54
N LYS A 129 -23.80 1.55 -5.28
CA LYS A 129 -24.64 2.74 -5.04
C LYS A 129 -26.13 2.41 -5.20
N ASP A 130 -26.51 1.79 -6.31
CA ASP A 130 -27.91 1.40 -6.58
C ASP A 130 -28.44 0.43 -5.52
N THR A 131 -27.58 -0.46 -5.03
CA THR A 131 -27.94 -1.41 -3.98
C THR A 131 -28.23 -0.72 -2.66
N ILE A 132 -27.42 0.28 -2.29
CA ILE A 132 -27.61 1.08 -1.08
C ILE A 132 -28.93 1.90 -1.19
N GLU A 133 -29.15 2.56 -2.32
CA GLU A 133 -30.37 3.33 -2.56
C GLU A 133 -31.62 2.44 -2.45
N LYS A 134 -31.59 1.24 -3.02
CA LYS A 134 -32.71 0.28 -2.90
C LYS A 134 -32.90 -0.20 -1.47
N ALA A 135 -31.84 -0.46 -0.71
CA ALA A 135 -31.94 -0.84 0.69
C ALA A 135 -32.61 0.25 1.51
N ASN A 136 -32.18 1.50 1.33
CA ASN A 136 -32.75 2.67 2.02
C ASN A 136 -34.25 2.85 1.67
N LEU A 137 -34.62 2.70 0.40
CA LEU A 137 -36.03 2.76 -0.04
C LEU A 137 -36.90 1.68 0.62
N LEU A 138 -36.32 0.54 0.95
CA LEU A 138 -36.98 -0.57 1.66
C LEU A 138 -36.95 -0.42 3.19
N GLY A 139 -36.45 0.72 3.71
CA GLY A 139 -36.36 0.99 5.14
C GLY A 139 -35.22 0.25 5.85
N VAL A 140 -34.19 -0.16 5.11
CA VAL A 140 -32.98 -0.78 5.66
C VAL A 140 -31.88 0.26 5.78
N ASP A 141 -31.43 0.53 7.01
CA ASP A 141 -30.30 1.41 7.27
C ASP A 141 -28.98 0.73 6.86
N VAL A 142 -28.23 1.38 5.96
CA VAL A 142 -26.91 0.91 5.53
C VAL A 142 -25.83 1.67 6.27
N LYS A 143 -24.85 0.94 6.85
CA LYS A 143 -23.73 1.52 7.59
C LYS A 143 -22.41 1.01 7.02
N MET A 144 -21.41 1.89 6.93
CA MET A 144 -20.05 1.52 6.54
C MET A 144 -19.23 1.20 7.78
N ILE A 145 -18.54 0.05 7.75
CA ILE A 145 -17.53 -0.35 8.74
C ILE A 145 -16.23 -0.54 7.98
N THR A 146 -15.18 0.19 8.37
CA THR A 146 -13.89 0.15 7.67
C THR A 146 -12.73 0.38 8.63
N GLY A 147 -11.58 -0.27 8.35
CA GLY A 147 -10.29 0.00 8.99
C GLY A 147 -9.42 0.99 8.19
N ASP A 148 -9.94 1.58 7.12
CA ASP A 148 -9.23 2.59 6.33
C ASP A 148 -9.10 3.92 7.09
N GLN A 149 -8.21 4.79 6.61
CA GLN A 149 -8.13 6.15 7.13
C GLN A 149 -9.46 6.90 6.93
N VAL A 150 -9.81 7.72 7.91
CA VAL A 150 -11.07 8.50 7.92
C VAL A 150 -11.30 9.27 6.61
N ALA A 151 -10.24 9.87 6.04
CA ALA A 151 -10.33 10.63 4.80
C ALA A 151 -10.75 9.74 3.61
N ILE A 152 -10.16 8.55 3.50
CA ILE A 152 -10.51 7.56 2.46
C ILE A 152 -11.95 7.09 2.61
N ALA A 153 -12.37 6.81 3.85
CA ALA A 153 -13.73 6.37 4.11
C ALA A 153 -14.77 7.46 3.77
N LYS A 154 -14.48 8.72 4.11
CA LYS A 154 -15.35 9.85 3.75
C LYS A 154 -15.50 9.99 2.23
N GLU A 155 -14.40 9.90 1.48
CA GLU A 155 -14.46 9.98 0.03
C GLU A 155 -15.26 8.81 -0.57
N THR A 156 -15.07 7.60 -0.05
CA THR A 156 -15.87 6.44 -0.47
C THR A 156 -17.35 6.64 -0.17
N CYS A 157 -17.71 7.15 1.00
CA CYS A 157 -19.10 7.50 1.33
C CYS A 157 -19.67 8.55 0.36
N PHE A 158 -18.89 9.57 0.04
CA PHE A 158 -19.31 10.61 -0.91
C PHE A 158 -19.60 10.03 -2.30
N GLN A 159 -18.74 9.12 -2.80
CA GLN A 159 -18.92 8.45 -4.08
C GLN A 159 -20.16 7.55 -4.12
N LEU A 160 -20.50 6.92 -3.00
CA LEU A 160 -21.64 5.99 -2.90
C LEU A 160 -22.99 6.67 -2.60
N GLY A 161 -22.99 7.99 -2.35
CA GLY A 161 -24.16 8.70 -1.87
C GLY A 161 -24.23 8.66 -0.34
N GLU A 162 -24.51 9.77 0.30
CA GLU A 162 -24.41 10.00 1.73
C GLU A 162 -24.99 8.86 2.58
N PHE A 163 -24.12 8.28 3.45
CA PHE A 163 -24.56 7.43 4.55
C PHE A 163 -24.90 8.30 5.75
N SER A 164 -26.00 7.97 6.46
CA SER A 164 -26.38 8.68 7.67
C SER A 164 -25.35 8.49 8.81
N ASP A 165 -24.65 7.35 8.82
CA ASP A 165 -23.66 7.02 9.86
C ASP A 165 -22.54 6.12 9.31
N TYR A 166 -21.31 6.39 9.73
CA TYR A 166 -20.15 5.51 9.49
C TYR A 166 -19.42 5.24 10.81
N PHE A 167 -18.96 3.98 10.97
CA PHE A 167 -18.20 3.55 12.13
C PHE A 167 -16.77 3.21 11.68
N PHE A 168 -15.78 3.69 12.43
CA PHE A 168 -14.38 3.34 12.28
C PHE A 168 -14.01 2.27 13.32
N VAL A 169 -13.26 1.26 12.92
CA VAL A 169 -12.76 0.17 13.77
C VAL A 169 -11.24 0.22 13.81
#